data_d746fd11a93212a3fc972feb3b991407
#
_entry.id   d746fd11a93212a3fc972feb3b991407
#
_cell.length_a   1.000
_cell.length_b   1.000
_cell.length_c   1.000
_cell.angle_alpha   90.00
_cell.angle_beta   90.00
_cell.angle_gamma   90.00
#
_symmetry.space_group_name_H-M   'P 1'
#
loop_
_entity.id
_entity.type
_entity.pdbx_description
1 polymer ?
#
loop_
_entity_poly.entity_id
_entity_poly.type
_entity_poly.pdbx_seq_one_letter_code
_entity_poly.pdbx_strand_id
1 'polypeptide(L)'
;MSLSEPKPVLLIHGGAWAMPDDAVVGHERGIAAALSAGWAALQRGGTSVDAVEAAVTVMEDDDTFDAGRGSFLTRDGRVQLDALLMNGENLRTGGVACVERLKNPDRKSVV
;
A
#
# COMPACT_ATOMS: atom_id res chain seq x y z
N MET A 1 -9.75 24.19 28.16
CA MET A 1 -9.18 24.30 26.81
C MET A 1 -9.49 22.98 26.08
N SER A 2 -10.39 22.98 25.11
CA SER A 2 -10.63 21.77 24.36
C SER A 2 -9.51 21.60 23.35
N LEU A 3 -8.78 20.51 23.44
CA LEU A 3 -7.85 20.10 22.41
C LEU A 3 -8.68 19.66 21.21
N SER A 4 -8.48 20.29 20.05
CA SER A 4 -9.10 19.81 18.82
C SER A 4 -8.63 18.37 18.58
N GLU A 5 -9.56 17.48 18.23
CA GLU A 5 -9.17 16.13 17.86
C GLU A 5 -8.17 16.17 16.71
N PRO A 6 -7.12 15.33 16.73
CA PRO A 6 -6.14 15.28 15.66
C PRO A 6 -6.84 14.92 14.35
N LYS A 7 -6.62 15.75 13.32
CA LYS A 7 -7.12 15.46 11.98
C LYS A 7 -6.29 14.33 11.36
N PRO A 8 -6.93 13.35 10.71
CA PRO A 8 -6.20 12.31 10.01
C PRO A 8 -5.42 12.88 8.84
N VAL A 9 -4.24 12.31 8.60
CA VAL A 9 -3.40 12.61 7.44
C VAL A 9 -3.04 11.29 6.77
N LEU A 10 -3.12 11.24 5.46
CA LEU A 10 -2.74 10.08 4.67
C LEU A 10 -1.73 10.49 3.61
N LEU A 11 -0.61 9.79 3.57
CA LEU A 11 0.44 9.97 2.59
C LEU A 11 0.66 8.66 1.83
N ILE A 12 0.71 8.72 0.51
CA ILE A 12 0.96 7.58 -0.37
C ILE A 12 2.28 7.79 -1.11
N HIS A 13 3.09 6.75 -1.17
CA HIS A 13 4.32 6.70 -1.98
C HIS A 13 4.23 5.49 -2.93
N GLY A 14 4.40 5.73 -4.21
CA GLY A 14 4.24 4.71 -5.25
C GLY A 14 5.53 4.05 -5.72
N GLY A 15 6.64 4.30 -5.06
CA GLY A 15 7.96 3.79 -5.42
C GLY A 15 8.87 4.87 -6.03
N ALA A 16 10.15 4.59 -6.05
CA ALA A 16 11.17 5.49 -6.59
C ALA A 16 12.09 4.74 -7.53
N TRP A 17 12.00 5.04 -8.81
CA TRP A 17 12.79 4.42 -9.85
C TRP A 17 12.94 5.37 -11.05
N ALA A 18 13.78 5.02 -12.01
CA ALA A 18 13.97 5.81 -13.24
C ALA A 18 12.75 5.66 -14.16
N MET A 19 11.66 6.32 -13.80
CA MET A 19 10.37 6.20 -14.46
C MET A 19 10.39 6.87 -15.84
N PRO A 20 10.08 6.17 -16.93
CA PRO A 20 9.93 6.79 -18.23
C PRO A 20 8.67 7.67 -18.28
N ASP A 21 8.69 8.70 -19.13
CA ASP A 21 7.62 9.70 -19.21
C ASP A 21 6.23 9.09 -19.50
N ASP A 22 6.17 8.03 -20.29
CA ASP A 22 4.94 7.33 -20.65
C ASP A 22 4.32 6.52 -19.49
N ALA A 23 5.10 6.25 -18.43
CA ALA A 23 4.62 5.57 -17.23
C ALA A 23 4.04 6.53 -16.17
N VAL A 24 4.33 7.83 -16.27
CA VAL A 24 3.94 8.82 -15.23
C VAL A 24 2.43 8.88 -15.02
N VAL A 25 1.66 8.94 -16.11
CA VAL A 25 0.18 9.07 -16.04
C VAL A 25 -0.46 7.88 -15.31
N GLY A 26 0.03 6.66 -15.56
CA GLY A 26 -0.43 5.46 -14.87
C GLY A 26 -0.15 5.51 -13.37
N HIS A 27 1.04 5.96 -12.99
CA HIS A 27 1.43 6.11 -11.58
C HIS A 27 0.62 7.21 -10.88
N GLU A 28 0.40 8.35 -11.50
CA GLU A 28 -0.45 9.42 -10.93
C GLU A 28 -1.88 8.95 -10.71
N ARG A 29 -2.44 8.23 -11.67
CA ARG A 29 -3.79 7.65 -11.56
C ARG A 29 -3.88 6.64 -10.43
N GLY A 30 -2.91 5.74 -10.34
CA GLY A 30 -2.85 4.71 -9.32
C GLY A 30 -2.68 5.28 -7.91
N ILE A 31 -1.82 6.29 -7.73
CA ILE A 31 -1.66 7.02 -6.47
C ILE A 31 -2.96 7.69 -6.06
N ALA A 32 -3.64 8.36 -6.98
CA ALA A 32 -4.92 9.00 -6.70
C ALA A 32 -5.99 7.98 -6.27
N ALA A 33 -6.04 6.83 -6.93
CA ALA A 33 -6.96 5.75 -6.58
C ALA A 33 -6.65 5.15 -5.19
N ALA A 34 -5.38 4.92 -4.87
CA ALA A 34 -4.94 4.43 -3.57
C ALA A 34 -5.27 5.42 -2.46
N LEU A 35 -5.00 6.72 -2.69
CA LEU A 35 -5.33 7.78 -1.75
C LEU A 35 -6.83 7.84 -1.48
N SER A 36 -7.64 7.75 -2.52
CA SER A 36 -9.10 7.77 -2.44
C SER A 36 -9.63 6.59 -1.60
N ALA A 37 -9.11 5.39 -1.82
CA ALA A 37 -9.52 4.20 -1.08
C ALA A 37 -9.13 4.28 0.41
N GLY A 38 -7.90 4.69 0.72
CA GLY A 38 -7.44 4.87 2.09
C GLY A 38 -8.21 5.97 2.83
N TRP A 39 -8.47 7.09 2.16
CA TRP A 39 -9.23 8.18 2.72
C TRP A 39 -10.68 7.78 3.01
N ALA A 40 -11.31 7.02 2.12
CA ALA A 40 -12.65 6.49 2.34
C ALA A 40 -12.73 5.59 3.58
N ALA A 41 -11.69 4.80 3.86
CA ALA A 41 -11.62 4.01 5.09
C ALA A 41 -11.60 4.90 6.35
N LEU A 42 -10.83 5.99 6.34
CA LEU A 42 -10.82 6.96 7.45
C LEU A 42 -12.17 7.66 7.62
N GLN A 43 -12.82 8.04 6.53
CA GLN A 43 -14.14 8.69 6.56
C GLN A 43 -15.25 7.80 7.14
N ARG A 44 -15.12 6.49 6.99
CA ARG A 44 -16.05 5.51 7.59
C ARG A 44 -15.77 5.23 9.07
N GLY A 45 -14.81 5.92 9.68
CA GLY A 45 -14.40 5.69 11.05
C GLY A 45 -13.42 4.55 11.23
N GLY A 46 -12.78 4.08 10.14
CA GLY A 46 -11.74 3.06 10.18
C GLY A 46 -10.45 3.57 10.84
N THR A 47 -9.60 2.63 11.23
CA THR A 47 -8.31 2.91 11.82
C THR A 47 -7.26 3.31 10.77
N SER A 48 -6.11 3.79 11.21
CA SER A 48 -4.98 4.04 10.30
C SER A 48 -4.50 2.75 9.61
N VAL A 49 -4.58 1.61 10.28
CA VAL A 49 -4.28 0.30 9.69
C VAL A 49 -5.27 -0.04 8.56
N ASP A 50 -6.57 0.19 8.79
CA ASP A 50 -7.60 -0.01 7.76
C ASP A 50 -7.33 0.87 6.52
N ALA A 51 -6.95 2.11 6.73
CA ALA A 51 -6.65 3.05 5.65
C ALA A 51 -5.42 2.62 4.83
N VAL A 52 -4.36 2.21 5.50
CA VAL A 52 -3.12 1.71 4.86
C VAL A 52 -3.41 0.43 4.08
N GLU A 53 -4.12 -0.52 4.67
CA GLU A 53 -4.50 -1.76 3.98
C GLU A 53 -5.32 -1.49 2.72
N ALA A 54 -6.32 -0.59 2.81
CA ALA A 54 -7.15 -0.23 1.66
C ALA A 54 -6.32 0.42 0.54
N ALA A 55 -5.43 1.34 0.88
CA ALA A 55 -4.58 2.03 -0.10
C ALA A 55 -3.57 1.09 -0.76
N VAL A 56 -2.89 0.27 0.02
CA VAL A 56 -1.89 -0.68 -0.51
C VAL A 56 -2.53 -1.74 -1.39
N THR A 57 -3.72 -2.25 -1.01
CA THR A 57 -4.46 -3.21 -1.83
C THR A 57 -4.74 -2.69 -3.24
N VAL A 58 -5.07 -1.40 -3.38
CA VAL A 58 -5.26 -0.78 -4.70
C VAL A 58 -3.97 -0.84 -5.53
N MET A 59 -2.82 -0.52 -4.92
CA MET A 59 -1.53 -0.57 -5.63
C MET A 59 -1.09 -2.00 -5.94
N GLU A 60 -1.37 -2.95 -5.06
CA GLU A 60 -1.08 -4.38 -5.30
C GLU A 60 -1.90 -4.97 -6.46
N ASP A 61 -3.14 -4.50 -6.63
CA ASP A 61 -4.04 -4.94 -7.71
C ASP A 61 -3.81 -4.21 -9.04
N ASP A 62 -3.06 -3.10 -9.02
CA ASP A 62 -2.73 -2.29 -10.19
C ASP A 62 -1.39 -2.76 -10.79
N ASP A 63 -1.39 -3.15 -12.05
CA ASP A 63 -0.20 -3.63 -12.75
C ASP A 63 0.85 -2.54 -13.04
N THR A 64 0.53 -1.29 -12.75
CA THR A 64 1.47 -0.16 -12.81
C THR A 64 2.57 -0.24 -11.74
N PHE A 65 2.24 -0.81 -10.57
CA PHE A 65 3.15 -0.85 -9.41
C PHE A 65 3.84 -2.20 -9.27
N ASP A 66 5.10 -2.15 -8.83
CA ASP A 66 5.86 -3.35 -8.42
C ASP A 66 5.47 -3.74 -6.98
N ALA A 67 4.20 -4.07 -6.78
CA ALA A 67 3.66 -4.32 -5.45
C ALA A 67 2.82 -5.61 -5.36
N GLY A 68 2.47 -6.19 -6.50
CA GLY A 68 1.66 -7.39 -6.58
C GLY A 68 1.51 -7.82 -8.02
N ARG A 69 0.41 -7.42 -8.66
CA ARG A 69 0.10 -7.80 -10.04
C ARG A 69 1.12 -7.29 -11.06
N GLY A 70 1.69 -6.11 -10.84
CA GLY A 70 2.70 -5.49 -11.70
C GLY A 70 4.15 -5.79 -11.31
N SER A 71 4.38 -6.75 -10.42
CA SER A 71 5.71 -7.04 -9.90
C SER A 71 6.66 -7.57 -10.95
N PHE A 72 7.91 -7.14 -10.86
CA PHE A 72 9.00 -7.68 -11.66
C PHE A 72 9.31 -9.13 -11.29
N LEU A 73 9.80 -9.87 -12.27
CA LEU A 73 10.19 -11.25 -12.06
C LEU A 73 11.55 -11.35 -11.36
N THR A 74 11.69 -12.36 -10.52
CA THR A 74 12.99 -12.75 -9.98
C THR A 74 13.89 -13.29 -11.09
N ARG A 75 15.17 -13.49 -10.79
CA ARG A 75 16.13 -14.09 -11.71
C ARG A 75 15.65 -15.43 -12.27
N ASP A 76 14.91 -16.19 -11.46
CA ASP A 76 14.36 -17.51 -11.85
C ASP A 76 13.00 -17.43 -12.56
N GLY A 77 12.55 -16.22 -12.92
CA GLY A 77 11.31 -16.01 -13.64
C GLY A 77 10.05 -16.17 -12.79
N ARG A 78 10.13 -15.98 -11.46
CA ARG A 78 9.01 -16.08 -10.53
C ARG A 78 8.67 -14.72 -9.93
N VAL A 79 7.43 -14.55 -9.49
CA VAL A 79 7.01 -13.39 -8.71
C VAL A 79 7.15 -13.71 -7.23
N GLN A 80 7.92 -12.90 -6.52
CA GLN A 80 8.06 -12.95 -5.07
C GLN A 80 7.71 -11.58 -4.49
N LEU A 81 6.92 -11.57 -3.43
CA LEU A 81 6.39 -10.35 -2.83
C LEU A 81 6.81 -10.26 -1.37
N ASP A 82 7.06 -9.04 -0.95
CA ASP A 82 7.33 -8.67 0.45
C ASP A 82 6.30 -7.65 0.90
N ALA A 83 5.92 -7.70 2.16
CA ALA A 83 5.08 -6.68 2.77
C ALA A 83 5.42 -6.50 4.24
N LEU A 84 5.33 -5.28 4.70
CA LEU A 84 5.55 -4.89 6.10
C LEU A 84 4.46 -3.92 6.52
N LEU A 85 3.89 -4.14 7.70
CA LEU A 85 2.89 -3.26 8.29
C LEU A 85 3.27 -2.96 9.74
N MET A 86 3.10 -1.71 10.15
CA MET A 86 3.26 -1.30 11.53
C MET A 86 1.99 -0.60 12.03
N ASN A 87 1.52 -0.98 13.21
CA ASN A 87 0.48 -0.27 13.92
C ASN A 87 1.13 0.72 14.91
N GLY A 88 0.96 2.02 14.67
CA GLY A 88 1.56 3.08 15.48
C GLY A 88 0.97 3.19 16.90
N GLU A 89 -0.23 2.67 17.12
CA GLU A 89 -0.87 2.70 18.45
C GLU A 89 -0.11 1.87 19.49
N ASN A 90 0.39 0.72 19.09
CA ASN A 90 1.08 -0.23 19.98
C ASN A 90 2.49 -0.61 19.51
N LEU A 91 2.96 -0.01 18.40
CA LEU A 91 4.26 -0.25 17.77
C LEU A 91 4.48 -1.71 17.32
N ARG A 92 3.42 -2.49 17.20
CA ARG A 92 3.53 -3.86 16.68
C ARG A 92 3.72 -3.84 15.17
N THR A 93 4.61 -4.70 14.70
CA THR A 93 4.90 -4.88 13.29
C THR A 93 4.62 -6.31 12.87
N GLY A 94 4.19 -6.49 11.64
CA GLY A 94 4.06 -7.78 11.00
C GLY A 94 4.57 -7.69 9.58
N GLY A 95 5.12 -8.78 9.08
CA GLY A 95 5.65 -8.79 7.73
C GLY A 95 5.67 -10.18 7.13
N VAL A 96 5.74 -10.21 5.81
CA VAL A 96 5.97 -11.41 5.01
C VAL A 96 7.04 -11.12 3.98
N ALA A 97 7.84 -12.12 3.66
CA ALA A 97 8.91 -11.99 2.67
C ALA A 97 8.91 -13.18 1.71
N CYS A 98 9.27 -12.93 0.47
CA CYS A 98 9.40 -13.96 -0.58
C CYS A 98 8.16 -14.82 -0.78
N VAL A 99 6.97 -14.25 -0.62
CA VAL A 99 5.70 -14.98 -0.82
C VAL A 99 5.36 -15.05 -2.31
N GLU A 100 4.94 -16.22 -2.78
CA GLU A 100 4.73 -16.47 -4.21
C GLU A 100 3.26 -16.65 -4.62
N ARG A 101 2.37 -16.96 -3.69
CA ARG A 101 0.98 -17.31 -4.00
C ARG A 101 -0.04 -16.47 -3.23
N LEU A 102 0.30 -15.23 -2.97
CA LEU A 102 -0.61 -14.28 -2.31
C LEU A 102 -0.93 -13.13 -3.25
N LYS A 103 -2.22 -12.87 -3.43
CA LYS A 103 -2.68 -11.74 -4.22
C LYS A 103 -2.38 -10.40 -3.51
N ASN A 104 -2.67 -10.35 -2.21
CA ASN A 104 -2.49 -9.16 -1.39
C ASN A 104 -1.62 -9.49 -0.18
N PRO A 105 -0.29 -9.41 -0.28
CA PRO A 105 0.62 -9.78 0.80
C PRO A 105 0.48 -8.85 2.02
N ASP A 106 0.08 -7.61 1.84
CA ASP A 106 -0.15 -6.66 2.92
C ASP A 106 -1.15 -7.19 3.96
N ARG A 107 -2.22 -7.83 3.52
CA ARG A 107 -3.23 -8.44 4.40
C ARG A 107 -2.67 -9.55 5.30
N LYS A 108 -1.57 -10.17 4.91
CA LYS A 108 -0.87 -11.19 5.72
C LYS A 108 0.12 -10.59 6.70
N SER A 109 0.43 -9.31 6.55
CA SER A 109 1.31 -8.56 7.46
C SER A 109 0.57 -8.01 8.67
N VAL A 110 -0.72 -8.25 8.81
CA VAL A 110 -1.57 -7.67 9.88
C VAL A 110 -1.03 -7.99 11.28
N VAL A 111 -0.97 -6.98 12.10
CA VAL A 111 -0.45 -6.99 13.47
C VAL A 111 -1.54 -6.90 14.53
#